data_6696301bf9252b3e64993aeba126f04c
#
_entry.id   6696301bf9252b3e64993aeba126f04c
#
_cell.length_a   1.000
_cell.length_b   1.000
_cell.length_c   1.000
_cell.angle_alpha   90.00
_cell.angle_beta   90.00
_cell.angle_gamma   90.00
#
_symmetry.space_group_name_H-M   'P 1'
#
loop_
_entity.id
_entity.type
_entity.pdbx_description
1 polymer ?
#
loop_
_entity_poly.entity_id
_entity_poly.type
_entity_poly.pdbx_seq_one_letter_code
_entity_poly.pdbx_strand_id
1 'polypeptide(L)'
;MTPPALELTLPEELLLLALDPLRGKPYCAGRSLEYGTAGAVLRELEFQGRVTGQGGRIRVLNPHAPPDPLLAHVLESLSAPGTGWPAGDTDTRRWVRQTGRYVQELCLEHLVRRSVLRRETHRFLGLLPYHRHPAADPALSLAVRDRFTAAEAAGFPDPRGRTLAALVSAVGLSGAVARGGLRQRWAMYNLVTEEWTAEAVHRNVRQDRANRNRRMRYSSGGGGSGGD
;
A
#
# COMPACT_ATOMS: atom_id res chain seq x y z
N MET A 1 10.10 1.42 32.89
CA MET A 1 9.33 0.45 32.08
C MET A 1 9.19 1.05 30.70
N THR A 2 9.94 0.55 29.73
CA THR A 2 9.76 0.92 28.33
C THR A 2 8.40 0.36 27.90
N PRO A 3 7.48 1.17 27.36
CA PRO A 3 6.21 0.64 26.86
C PRO A 3 6.52 -0.44 25.79
N PRO A 4 5.73 -1.52 25.74
CA PRO A 4 5.93 -2.53 24.70
C PRO A 4 5.95 -1.83 23.35
N ALA A 5 6.98 -2.12 22.55
CA ALA A 5 7.09 -1.58 21.20
C ALA A 5 5.81 -1.92 20.47
N LEU A 6 5.11 -0.92 19.94
CA LEU A 6 3.88 -1.10 19.19
C LEU A 6 4.21 -1.98 17.98
N GLU A 7 3.80 -3.24 18.01
CA GLU A 7 3.96 -4.12 16.84
C GLU A 7 3.05 -3.62 15.73
N LEU A 8 3.70 -3.18 14.64
CA LEU A 8 3.03 -2.71 13.44
C LEU A 8 2.97 -3.85 12.41
N THR A 9 1.83 -3.99 11.78
CA THR A 9 1.67 -4.86 10.61
C THR A 9 2.30 -4.22 9.36
N LEU A 10 2.59 -5.02 8.35
CA LEU A 10 3.20 -4.53 7.10
C LEU A 10 2.41 -3.39 6.43
N PRO A 11 1.05 -3.46 6.33
CA PRO A 11 0.26 -2.35 5.80
C PRO A 11 0.36 -1.08 6.67
N GLU A 12 0.46 -1.22 7.99
CA GLU A 12 0.62 -0.07 8.89
C GLU A 12 1.98 0.61 8.71
N GLU A 13 3.06 -0.18 8.60
CA GLU A 13 4.41 0.35 8.29
C GLU A 13 4.43 1.07 6.94
N LEU A 14 3.83 0.48 5.91
CA LEU A 14 3.73 1.11 4.59
C LEU A 14 2.97 2.44 4.63
N LEU A 15 1.84 2.50 5.36
CA LEU A 15 1.05 3.72 5.51
C LEU A 15 1.83 4.82 6.25
N LEU A 16 2.54 4.49 7.34
CA LEU A 16 3.36 5.45 8.08
C LEU A 16 4.55 5.97 7.25
N LEU A 17 5.12 5.16 6.37
CA LEU A 17 6.13 5.60 5.40
C LEU A 17 5.54 6.49 4.31
N ALA A 18 4.30 6.21 3.89
CA ALA A 18 3.66 6.86 2.75
C ALA A 18 3.01 8.19 3.09
N LEU A 19 2.66 8.44 4.35
CA LEU A 19 1.98 9.65 4.79
C LEU A 19 2.96 10.67 5.36
N ASP A 20 2.74 11.95 5.04
CA ASP A 20 3.40 13.05 5.75
C ASP A 20 2.94 13.04 7.22
N PRO A 21 3.86 12.90 8.18
CA PRO A 21 3.48 12.75 9.59
C PRO A 21 2.75 13.95 10.17
N LEU A 22 2.98 15.15 9.64
CA LEU A 22 2.35 16.38 10.14
C LEU A 22 1.06 16.72 9.39
N ARG A 23 1.05 16.49 8.07
CA ARG A 23 -0.05 16.91 7.20
C ARG A 23 -0.99 15.77 6.82
N GLY A 24 -0.63 14.51 7.07
CA GLY A 24 -1.40 13.33 6.69
C GLY A 24 -1.64 13.18 5.19
N LYS A 25 -0.83 13.83 4.36
CA LYS A 25 -0.92 13.78 2.91
C LYS A 25 -0.05 12.65 2.36
N PRO A 26 -0.56 11.80 1.43
CA PRO A 26 0.28 10.81 0.78
C PRO A 26 1.39 11.44 -0.08
N TYR A 27 2.59 10.85 -0.02
CA TYR A 27 3.72 11.22 -0.90
C TYR A 27 3.59 10.63 -2.31
N CYS A 28 2.74 9.62 -2.50
CA CYS A 28 2.46 9.03 -3.81
C CYS A 28 1.14 9.53 -4.39
N ALA A 29 1.00 9.46 -5.71
CA ALA A 29 -0.15 10.01 -6.43
C ALA A 29 -1.17 8.94 -6.82
N GLY A 30 -2.42 9.37 -6.95
CA GLY A 30 -3.53 8.54 -7.44
C GLY A 30 -3.82 7.37 -6.51
N ARG A 31 -4.14 6.23 -7.10
CA ARG A 31 -4.52 5.00 -6.40
C ARG A 31 -3.32 4.12 -5.96
N SER A 32 -2.09 4.62 -6.11
CA SER A 32 -0.90 3.82 -5.83
C SER A 32 -0.87 3.29 -4.39
N LEU A 33 -1.24 4.14 -3.42
CA LEU A 33 -1.26 3.74 -2.01
C LEU A 33 -2.38 2.73 -1.71
N GLU A 34 -3.56 2.86 -2.35
CA GLU A 34 -4.64 1.88 -2.27
C GLU A 34 -4.14 0.48 -2.65
N TYR A 35 -3.44 0.39 -3.79
CA TYR A 35 -2.88 -0.88 -4.27
C TYR A 35 -1.78 -1.40 -3.35
N GLY A 36 -0.89 -0.52 -2.89
CA GLY A 36 0.19 -0.88 -1.98
C GLY A 36 -0.33 -1.45 -0.66
N THR A 37 -1.33 -0.80 -0.06
CA THR A 37 -1.94 -1.26 1.19
C THR A 37 -2.59 -2.63 1.03
N ALA A 38 -3.34 -2.85 -0.07
CA ALA A 38 -3.92 -4.17 -0.35
C ALA A 38 -2.84 -5.26 -0.55
N GLY A 39 -1.77 -4.94 -1.28
CA GLY A 39 -0.63 -5.85 -1.44
C GLY A 39 0.06 -6.17 -0.11
N ALA A 40 0.21 -5.17 0.76
CA ALA A 40 0.80 -5.34 2.09
C ALA A 40 -0.05 -6.24 3.00
N VAL A 41 -1.38 -6.09 2.96
CA VAL A 41 -2.30 -6.96 3.71
C VAL A 41 -2.21 -8.41 3.25
N LEU A 42 -2.18 -8.67 1.94
CA LEU A 42 -2.00 -10.03 1.41
C LEU A 42 -0.68 -10.65 1.88
N ARG A 43 0.39 -9.87 1.88
CA ARG A 43 1.69 -10.36 2.31
C ARG A 43 1.76 -10.59 3.82
N GLU A 44 1.11 -9.75 4.61
CA GLU A 44 0.97 -9.97 6.05
C GLU A 44 0.20 -11.27 6.35
N LEU A 45 -0.89 -11.53 5.63
CA LEU A 45 -1.63 -12.80 5.72
C LEU A 45 -0.77 -14.00 5.31
N GLU A 46 0.11 -13.85 4.32
CA GLU A 46 1.04 -14.90 3.91
C GLU A 46 2.12 -15.16 4.96
N PHE A 47 2.70 -14.13 5.59
CA PHE A 47 3.62 -14.31 6.72
C PHE A 47 2.97 -15.06 7.89
N GLN A 48 1.67 -14.93 8.06
CA GLN A 48 0.90 -15.65 9.07
C GLN A 48 0.41 -17.05 8.58
N GLY A 49 0.83 -17.49 7.38
CA GLY A 49 0.45 -18.78 6.81
C GLY A 49 -1.05 -18.92 6.45
N ARG A 50 -1.74 -17.79 6.24
CA ARG A 50 -3.18 -17.79 5.92
C ARG A 50 -3.44 -17.90 4.42
N VAL A 51 -2.61 -17.27 3.63
CA VAL A 51 -2.71 -17.29 2.16
C VAL A 51 -1.36 -17.59 1.54
N THR A 52 -1.36 -17.88 0.24
CA THR A 52 -0.14 -17.91 -0.59
C THR A 52 -0.43 -17.34 -1.96
N GLY A 53 0.62 -16.80 -2.61
CA GLY A 53 0.59 -16.36 -3.99
C GLY A 53 1.24 -17.39 -4.91
N GLN A 54 0.49 -17.94 -5.86
CA GLN A 54 1.01 -18.87 -6.84
C GLN A 54 0.48 -18.54 -8.24
N GLY A 55 1.36 -18.35 -9.22
CA GLY A 55 0.96 -18.07 -10.60
C GLY A 55 0.10 -16.80 -10.77
N GLY A 56 0.32 -15.77 -9.95
CA GLY A 56 -0.47 -14.54 -9.97
C GLY A 56 -1.85 -14.65 -9.32
N ARG A 57 -2.10 -15.73 -8.58
CA ARG A 57 -3.37 -16.02 -7.91
C ARG A 57 -3.20 -16.13 -6.41
N ILE A 58 -4.24 -15.72 -5.66
CA ILE A 58 -4.30 -15.84 -4.21
C ILE A 58 -5.00 -17.16 -3.88
N ARG A 59 -4.35 -17.97 -3.05
CA ARG A 59 -4.94 -19.19 -2.50
C ARG A 59 -5.00 -19.08 -0.98
N VAL A 60 -6.16 -19.32 -0.40
CA VAL A 60 -6.34 -19.45 1.06
C VAL A 60 -5.83 -20.82 1.48
N LEU A 61 -4.85 -20.84 2.37
CA LEU A 61 -4.27 -22.07 2.95
C LEU A 61 -4.95 -22.43 4.27
N ASN A 62 -5.21 -21.43 5.10
CA ASN A 62 -5.79 -21.58 6.41
C ASN A 62 -6.86 -20.50 6.65
N PRO A 63 -8.16 -20.86 6.66
CA PRO A 63 -9.26 -19.91 6.83
C PRO A 63 -9.48 -19.45 8.28
N HIS A 64 -8.74 -19.99 9.26
CA HIS A 64 -8.89 -19.59 10.66
C HIS A 64 -8.52 -18.10 10.81
N ALA A 65 -9.38 -17.35 11.48
CA ALA A 65 -9.19 -15.92 11.69
C ALA A 65 -7.86 -15.64 12.42
N PRO A 66 -7.02 -14.72 11.89
CA PRO A 66 -5.87 -14.23 12.64
C PRO A 66 -6.31 -13.36 13.84
N PRO A 67 -5.41 -13.10 14.82
CA PRO A 67 -5.74 -12.26 15.98
C PRO A 67 -6.09 -10.83 15.63
N ASP A 68 -5.51 -10.30 14.56
CA ASP A 68 -5.79 -8.94 14.08
C ASP A 68 -7.17 -8.90 13.38
N PRO A 69 -8.12 -8.09 13.87
CA PRO A 69 -9.49 -8.05 13.34
C PRO A 69 -9.58 -7.54 11.90
N LEU A 70 -8.64 -6.69 11.46
CA LEU A 70 -8.58 -6.22 10.08
C LEU A 70 -8.17 -7.35 9.14
N LEU A 71 -7.11 -8.07 9.50
CA LEU A 71 -6.63 -9.22 8.73
C LEU A 71 -7.67 -10.34 8.71
N ALA A 72 -8.38 -10.57 9.83
CA ALA A 72 -9.48 -11.53 9.91
C ALA A 72 -10.59 -11.19 8.92
N HIS A 73 -11.02 -9.93 8.90
CA HIS A 73 -12.06 -9.45 7.99
C HIS A 73 -11.66 -9.58 6.50
N VAL A 74 -10.41 -9.25 6.15
CA VAL A 74 -9.92 -9.42 4.78
C VAL A 74 -9.84 -10.90 4.40
N LEU A 75 -9.36 -11.77 5.29
CA LEU A 75 -9.29 -13.21 5.05
C LEU A 75 -10.68 -13.82 4.84
N GLU A 76 -11.66 -13.40 5.64
CA GLU A 76 -13.06 -13.82 5.48
C GLU A 76 -13.59 -13.43 4.10
N SER A 77 -13.32 -12.19 3.64
CA SER A 77 -13.73 -11.71 2.32
C SER A 77 -13.11 -12.50 1.16
N LEU A 78 -11.92 -13.07 1.36
CA LEU A 78 -11.26 -13.96 0.38
C LEU A 78 -11.84 -15.37 0.38
N SER A 79 -12.44 -15.80 1.51
CA SER A 79 -12.94 -17.16 1.70
C SER A 79 -14.43 -17.31 1.45
N ALA A 80 -15.20 -16.21 1.47
CA ALA A 80 -16.66 -16.25 1.42
C ALA A 80 -17.18 -16.68 0.04
N PRO A 81 -18.05 -17.70 -0.03
CA PRO A 81 -18.74 -18.05 -1.26
C PRO A 81 -19.71 -16.90 -1.66
N GLY A 82 -19.71 -16.52 -2.92
CA GLY A 82 -20.68 -15.52 -3.42
C GLY A 82 -20.16 -14.07 -3.49
N THR A 83 -18.94 -13.79 -3.10
CA THR A 83 -18.31 -12.46 -3.26
C THR A 83 -17.95 -12.12 -4.73
N GLY A 84 -18.39 -12.93 -5.69
CA GLY A 84 -18.00 -12.82 -7.10
C GLY A 84 -16.57 -13.33 -7.37
N TRP A 85 -15.93 -13.88 -6.36
CA TRP A 85 -14.64 -14.54 -6.45
C TRP A 85 -14.84 -16.05 -6.36
N PRO A 86 -14.31 -16.86 -7.29
CA PRO A 86 -14.30 -18.30 -7.12
C PRO A 86 -13.55 -18.63 -5.83
N ALA A 87 -14.17 -19.42 -4.96
CA ALA A 87 -13.51 -19.87 -3.75
C ALA A 87 -12.16 -20.53 -4.10
N GLY A 88 -11.07 -19.96 -3.58
CA GLY A 88 -9.74 -20.55 -3.68
C GLY A 88 -8.86 -20.16 -4.86
N ASP A 89 -9.30 -19.30 -5.80
CA ASP A 89 -8.48 -18.98 -6.98
C ASP A 89 -8.70 -17.56 -7.53
N THR A 90 -8.37 -16.57 -6.72
CA THR A 90 -8.57 -15.15 -7.04
C THR A 90 -7.34 -14.56 -7.72
N ASP A 91 -7.50 -13.93 -8.89
CA ASP A 91 -6.41 -13.17 -9.55
C ASP A 91 -5.97 -12.01 -8.64
N THR A 92 -4.68 -12.02 -8.26
CA THR A 92 -4.08 -11.07 -7.33
C THR A 92 -4.21 -9.63 -7.80
N ARG A 93 -3.90 -9.38 -9.07
CA ARG A 93 -3.92 -8.04 -9.64
C ARG A 93 -5.32 -7.46 -9.67
N ARG A 94 -6.30 -8.29 -10.06
CA ARG A 94 -7.71 -7.91 -10.08
C ARG A 94 -8.22 -7.61 -8.67
N TRP A 95 -7.90 -8.47 -7.69
CA TRP A 95 -8.28 -8.29 -6.30
C TRP A 95 -7.72 -6.98 -5.75
N VAL A 96 -6.40 -6.75 -5.85
CA VAL A 96 -5.74 -5.51 -5.43
C VAL A 96 -6.40 -4.28 -6.07
N ARG A 97 -6.76 -4.35 -7.35
CA ARG A 97 -7.38 -3.24 -8.07
C ARG A 97 -8.80 -2.93 -7.60
N GLN A 98 -9.57 -3.94 -7.27
CA GLN A 98 -10.98 -3.79 -6.91
C GLN A 98 -11.17 -3.46 -5.42
N THR A 99 -10.38 -4.08 -4.55
CA THR A 99 -10.51 -3.94 -3.10
C THR A 99 -9.59 -2.88 -2.49
N GLY A 100 -8.57 -2.42 -3.22
CA GLY A 100 -7.50 -1.57 -2.68
C GLY A 100 -7.98 -0.36 -1.91
N ARG A 101 -8.98 0.38 -2.42
CA ARG A 101 -9.56 1.53 -1.72
C ARG A 101 -10.19 1.13 -0.39
N TYR A 102 -11.03 0.10 -0.41
CA TYR A 102 -11.70 -0.40 0.79
C TYR A 102 -10.72 -0.88 1.85
N VAL A 103 -9.72 -1.68 1.44
CA VAL A 103 -8.68 -2.18 2.34
C VAL A 103 -7.87 -1.03 2.93
N GLN A 104 -7.51 -0.01 2.14
CA GLN A 104 -6.82 1.16 2.66
C GLN A 104 -7.65 1.92 3.69
N GLU A 105 -8.94 2.14 3.43
CA GLU A 105 -9.86 2.80 4.36
C GLU A 105 -9.94 2.03 5.69
N LEU A 106 -10.07 0.70 5.65
CA LEU A 106 -10.03 -0.16 6.84
C LEU A 106 -8.73 -0.02 7.63
N CYS A 107 -7.57 -0.03 6.95
CA CYS A 107 -6.26 0.12 7.60
C CYS A 107 -6.12 1.50 8.25
N LEU A 108 -6.56 2.57 7.59
CA LEU A 108 -6.52 3.92 8.14
C LEU A 108 -7.43 4.04 9.37
N GLU A 109 -8.65 3.49 9.32
CA GLU A 109 -9.56 3.47 10.47
C GLU A 109 -8.99 2.64 11.63
N HIS A 110 -8.33 1.52 11.34
CA HIS A 110 -7.66 0.71 12.35
C HIS A 110 -6.54 1.51 13.04
N LEU A 111 -5.70 2.21 12.29
CA LEU A 111 -4.65 3.07 12.85
C LEU A 111 -5.21 4.25 13.66
N VAL A 112 -6.35 4.81 13.24
CA VAL A 112 -7.04 5.85 14.02
C VAL A 112 -7.57 5.30 15.34
N ARG A 113 -8.22 4.13 15.35
CA ARG A 113 -8.69 3.47 16.58
C ARG A 113 -7.55 3.13 17.54
N ARG A 114 -6.38 2.78 17.03
CA ARG A 114 -5.16 2.55 17.83
C ARG A 114 -4.46 3.84 18.26
N SER A 115 -5.02 4.99 17.94
CA SER A 115 -4.42 6.32 18.22
C SER A 115 -3.03 6.51 17.61
N VAL A 116 -2.73 5.82 16.51
CA VAL A 116 -1.49 5.98 15.72
C VAL A 116 -1.62 7.14 14.74
N LEU A 117 -2.79 7.26 14.11
CA LEU A 117 -3.14 8.38 13.24
C LEU A 117 -4.33 9.16 13.82
N ARG A 118 -4.48 10.41 13.40
CA ARG A 118 -5.69 11.23 13.65
C ARG A 118 -6.44 11.38 12.33
N ARG A 119 -7.77 11.49 12.39
CA ARG A 119 -8.59 11.80 11.21
C ARG A 119 -8.93 13.27 11.24
N GLU A 120 -8.49 14.01 10.23
CA GLU A 120 -8.82 15.43 10.05
C GLU A 120 -9.68 15.59 8.78
N THR A 121 -10.78 16.31 8.91
CA THR A 121 -11.66 16.62 7.77
C THR A 121 -11.32 18.00 7.25
N HIS A 122 -10.94 18.07 6.00
CA HIS A 122 -10.68 19.30 5.27
C HIS A 122 -11.73 19.48 4.17
N ARG A 123 -11.90 20.72 3.69
CA ARG A 123 -12.80 21.03 2.57
C ARG A 123 -12.01 21.60 1.41
N PHE A 124 -12.15 21.01 0.23
CA PHE A 124 -11.61 21.55 -0.99
C PHE A 124 -12.56 22.61 -1.53
N LEU A 125 -12.07 23.82 -1.75
CA LEU A 125 -12.89 25.01 -2.16
C LEU A 125 -14.14 25.23 -1.29
N GLY A 126 -14.10 24.85 -0.01
CA GLY A 126 -15.21 25.01 0.92
C GLY A 126 -16.36 24.00 0.74
N LEU A 127 -16.37 23.17 -0.32
CA LEU A 127 -17.53 22.36 -0.71
C LEU A 127 -17.31 20.87 -0.57
N LEU A 128 -16.17 20.34 -1.02
CA LEU A 128 -15.95 18.89 -1.07
C LEU A 128 -15.11 18.43 0.14
N PRO A 129 -15.70 17.64 1.08
CA PRO A 129 -14.96 17.13 2.20
C PRO A 129 -13.95 16.06 1.75
N TYR A 130 -12.74 16.12 2.29
CA TYR A 130 -11.73 15.07 2.17
C TYR A 130 -11.02 14.85 3.50
N HIS A 131 -10.49 13.66 3.71
CA HIS A 131 -9.83 13.30 4.93
C HIS A 131 -8.31 13.29 4.79
N ARG A 132 -7.63 13.70 5.85
CA ARG A 132 -6.20 13.55 6.04
C ARG A 132 -5.95 12.76 7.30
N HIS A 133 -4.81 12.09 7.36
CA HIS A 133 -4.46 11.21 8.46
C HIS A 133 -3.05 11.54 8.97
N PRO A 134 -2.86 12.69 9.65
CA PRO A 134 -1.59 13.00 10.28
C PRO A 134 -1.32 12.02 11.43
N ALA A 135 -0.04 11.81 11.74
CA ALA A 135 0.37 11.00 12.87
C ALA A 135 -0.15 11.63 14.20
N ALA A 136 -0.65 10.79 15.09
CA ALA A 136 -0.99 11.24 16.44
C ALA A 136 0.28 11.60 17.22
N ASP A 137 1.34 10.77 17.05
CA ASP A 137 2.70 11.05 17.49
C ASP A 137 3.66 10.95 16.29
N PRO A 138 4.24 12.06 15.82
CA PRO A 138 5.22 12.06 14.75
C PRO A 138 6.47 11.22 15.03
N ALA A 139 6.82 11.01 16.31
CA ALA A 139 7.99 10.23 16.69
C ALA A 139 7.87 8.77 16.23
N LEU A 140 6.67 8.18 16.25
CA LEU A 140 6.45 6.82 15.74
C LEU A 140 6.73 6.74 14.22
N SER A 141 6.22 7.70 13.45
CA SER A 141 6.49 7.74 12.00
C SER A 141 7.97 7.92 11.68
N LEU A 142 8.68 8.72 12.49
CA LEU A 142 10.13 8.87 12.37
C LEU A 142 10.85 7.57 12.71
N ALA A 143 10.47 6.88 13.78
CA ALA A 143 11.05 5.60 14.16
C ALA A 143 10.86 4.52 13.08
N VAL A 144 9.68 4.46 12.42
CA VAL A 144 9.43 3.56 11.27
C VAL A 144 10.36 3.92 10.11
N ARG A 145 10.50 5.21 9.81
CA ARG A 145 11.38 5.69 8.74
C ARG A 145 12.86 5.39 9.02
N ASP A 146 13.30 5.55 10.25
CA ASP A 146 14.68 5.25 10.65
C ASP A 146 14.96 3.76 10.59
N ARG A 147 14.03 2.89 11.02
CA ARG A 147 14.14 1.43 10.84
C ARG A 147 14.24 1.06 9.36
N PHE A 148 13.39 1.66 8.50
CA PHE A 148 13.45 1.42 7.07
C PHE A 148 14.80 1.85 6.48
N THR A 149 15.33 3.01 6.89
CA THR A 149 16.64 3.52 6.44
C THR A 149 17.79 2.61 6.90
N ALA A 150 17.70 2.09 8.13
CA ALA A 150 18.70 1.13 8.63
C ALA A 150 18.66 -0.20 7.85
N ALA A 151 17.45 -0.71 7.56
CA ALA A 151 17.26 -1.90 6.72
C ALA A 151 17.78 -1.66 5.28
N GLU A 152 17.54 -0.47 4.71
CA GLU A 152 18.08 -0.07 3.41
C GLU A 152 19.62 -0.09 3.38
N ALA A 153 20.26 0.47 4.41
CA ALA A 153 21.71 0.48 4.53
C ALA A 153 22.30 -0.94 4.65
N ALA A 154 21.57 -1.86 5.29
CA ALA A 154 21.92 -3.27 5.44
C ALA A 154 21.56 -4.15 4.21
N GLY A 155 20.93 -3.57 3.17
CA GLY A 155 20.49 -4.29 1.96
C GLY A 155 19.26 -5.17 2.16
N PHE A 156 18.38 -4.84 3.13
CA PHE A 156 17.14 -5.57 3.45
C PHE A 156 17.37 -7.07 3.72
N PRO A 157 18.05 -7.43 4.81
CA PRO A 157 18.48 -8.82 5.06
C PRO A 157 17.30 -9.75 5.40
N ASP A 158 16.22 -9.23 5.97
CA ASP A 158 15.06 -10.00 6.40
C ASP A 158 13.92 -9.98 5.35
N PRO A 159 13.09 -11.05 5.27
CA PRO A 159 12.01 -11.15 4.29
C PRO A 159 10.97 -10.03 4.41
N ARG A 160 10.66 -9.58 5.64
CA ARG A 160 9.68 -8.52 5.88
C ARG A 160 10.17 -7.18 5.36
N GLY A 161 11.41 -6.81 5.65
CA GLY A 161 12.06 -5.61 5.14
C GLY A 161 12.18 -5.62 3.62
N ARG A 162 12.51 -6.76 3.01
CA ARG A 162 12.53 -6.93 1.54
C ARG A 162 11.17 -6.67 0.92
N THR A 163 10.11 -7.25 1.49
CA THR A 163 8.74 -7.02 1.03
C THR A 163 8.32 -5.56 1.17
N LEU A 164 8.62 -4.93 2.30
CA LEU A 164 8.31 -3.51 2.50
C LEU A 164 9.04 -2.64 1.47
N ALA A 165 10.32 -2.91 1.20
CA ALA A 165 11.11 -2.22 0.19
C ALA A 165 10.53 -2.39 -1.23
N ALA A 166 10.12 -3.61 -1.58
CA ALA A 166 9.47 -3.91 -2.85
C ALA A 166 8.15 -3.13 -3.01
N LEU A 167 7.31 -3.10 -1.97
CA LEU A 167 6.04 -2.36 -1.97
C LEU A 167 6.28 -0.84 -2.05
N VAL A 168 7.22 -0.29 -1.29
CA VAL A 168 7.65 1.12 -1.37
C VAL A 168 8.06 1.49 -2.80
N SER A 169 8.81 0.61 -3.46
CA SER A 169 9.20 0.79 -4.86
C SER A 169 8.00 0.70 -5.81
N ALA A 170 7.15 -0.32 -5.64
CA ALA A 170 5.99 -0.57 -6.50
C ALA A 170 4.99 0.59 -6.53
N VAL A 171 4.76 1.25 -5.39
CA VAL A 171 3.85 2.41 -5.28
C VAL A 171 4.51 3.73 -5.69
N GLY A 172 5.84 3.72 -5.91
CA GLY A 172 6.60 4.90 -6.33
C GLY A 172 7.01 5.83 -5.19
N LEU A 173 7.17 5.30 -3.97
CA LEU A 173 7.59 6.04 -2.78
C LEU A 173 9.10 6.13 -2.61
N SER A 174 9.90 5.38 -3.38
CA SER A 174 11.37 5.32 -3.23
C SER A 174 12.01 6.71 -3.21
N GLY A 175 11.49 7.67 -4.00
CA GLY A 175 11.99 9.05 -4.02
C GLY A 175 11.76 9.85 -2.75
N ALA A 176 10.72 9.49 -1.97
CA ALA A 176 10.35 10.21 -0.74
C ALA A 176 10.94 9.55 0.52
N VAL A 177 11.24 8.25 0.46
CA VAL A 177 11.60 7.44 1.63
C VAL A 177 13.05 6.99 1.60
N ALA A 178 13.58 6.57 0.44
CA ALA A 178 14.95 6.07 0.32
C ALA A 178 15.97 7.19 0.42
N ARG A 179 16.99 7.00 1.26
CA ARG A 179 18.12 7.93 1.43
C ARG A 179 19.37 7.52 0.62
N GLY A 180 19.44 6.27 0.20
CA GLY A 180 20.62 5.67 -0.43
C GLY A 180 20.84 6.00 -1.92
N GLY A 181 20.16 6.99 -2.50
CA GLY A 181 20.38 7.43 -3.87
C GLY A 181 19.87 6.46 -4.94
N LEU A 182 20.40 6.58 -6.18
CA LEU A 182 19.91 5.82 -7.35
C LEU A 182 20.18 4.31 -7.22
N ARG A 183 21.32 3.92 -6.66
CA ARG A 183 21.70 2.50 -6.52
C ARG A 183 20.70 1.75 -5.63
N GLN A 184 20.35 2.31 -4.48
CA GLN A 184 19.38 1.71 -3.55
C GLN A 184 17.97 1.67 -4.15
N ARG A 185 17.58 2.71 -4.87
CA ARG A 185 16.28 2.70 -5.60
C ARG A 185 16.22 1.59 -6.64
N TRP A 186 17.34 1.35 -7.33
CA TRP A 186 17.46 0.22 -8.27
C TRP A 186 17.39 -1.12 -7.55
N ALA A 187 18.08 -1.28 -6.43
CA ALA A 187 18.00 -2.49 -5.62
C ALA A 187 16.57 -2.78 -5.16
N MET A 188 15.84 -1.78 -4.63
CA MET A 188 14.43 -1.95 -4.26
C MET A 188 13.53 -2.25 -5.47
N TYR A 189 13.82 -1.69 -6.65
CA TYR A 189 13.07 -1.99 -7.86
C TYR A 189 13.23 -3.46 -8.28
N ASN A 190 14.41 -4.02 -8.14
CA ASN A 190 14.64 -5.44 -8.45
C ASN A 190 13.84 -6.37 -7.52
N LEU A 191 13.65 -6.00 -6.26
CA LEU A 191 12.81 -6.77 -5.32
C LEU A 191 11.34 -6.84 -5.75
N VAL A 192 10.85 -5.89 -6.56
CA VAL A 192 9.44 -5.90 -7.03
C VAL A 192 9.11 -7.16 -7.81
N THR A 193 10.04 -7.67 -8.61
CA THR A 193 9.81 -8.89 -9.42
C THR A 193 9.92 -10.18 -8.63
N GLU A 194 10.56 -10.13 -7.46
CA GLU A 194 10.71 -11.28 -6.56
C GLU A 194 9.51 -11.45 -5.63
N GLU A 195 8.73 -10.37 -5.42
CA GLU A 195 7.61 -10.31 -4.50
C GLU A 195 6.28 -10.25 -5.26
N TRP A 196 5.51 -11.34 -5.27
CA TRP A 196 4.29 -11.48 -6.07
C TRP A 196 3.22 -10.41 -5.80
N THR A 197 3.12 -9.93 -4.55
CA THR A 197 2.20 -8.84 -4.21
C THR A 197 2.69 -7.51 -4.75
N ALA A 198 3.98 -7.22 -4.63
CA ALA A 198 4.58 -5.99 -5.14
C ALA A 198 4.53 -5.94 -6.67
N GLU A 199 4.71 -7.07 -7.35
CA GLU A 199 4.56 -7.17 -8.80
C GLU A 199 3.13 -6.85 -9.25
N ALA A 200 2.10 -7.40 -8.58
CA ALA A 200 0.71 -7.12 -8.85
C ALA A 200 0.36 -5.62 -8.65
N VAL A 201 0.86 -5.04 -7.56
CA VAL A 201 0.75 -3.61 -7.25
C VAL A 201 1.40 -2.77 -8.34
N HIS A 202 2.65 -3.08 -8.70
CA HIS A 202 3.41 -2.35 -9.70
C HIS A 202 2.71 -2.34 -11.07
N ARG A 203 2.18 -3.48 -11.50
CA ARG A 203 1.43 -3.61 -12.77
C ARG A 203 0.19 -2.72 -12.76
N ASN A 204 -0.57 -2.65 -11.66
CA ASN A 204 -1.73 -1.77 -11.52
C ASN A 204 -1.34 -0.29 -11.56
N VAL A 205 -0.29 0.10 -10.84
CA VAL A 205 0.23 1.47 -10.82
C VAL A 205 0.70 1.91 -12.22
N ARG A 206 1.44 1.05 -12.92
CA ARG A 206 1.87 1.32 -14.31
C ARG A 206 0.70 1.50 -15.26
N GLN A 207 -0.32 0.65 -15.15
CA GLN A 207 -1.52 0.76 -16.00
C GLN A 207 -2.25 2.07 -15.77
N ASP A 208 -2.42 2.49 -14.51
CA ASP A 208 -3.10 3.75 -14.19
C ASP A 208 -2.30 4.97 -14.67
N ARG A 209 -0.97 4.93 -14.57
CA ARG A 209 -0.10 5.98 -15.13
C ARG A 209 -0.23 6.06 -16.65
N ALA A 210 -0.21 4.92 -17.34
CA ALA A 210 -0.37 4.87 -18.81
C ALA A 210 -1.75 5.40 -19.25
N ASN A 211 -2.81 5.05 -18.52
CA ASN A 211 -4.17 5.53 -18.80
C ASN A 211 -4.29 7.05 -18.59
N ARG A 212 -3.67 7.59 -17.54
CA ARG A 212 -3.63 9.03 -17.26
C ARG A 212 -2.89 9.80 -18.36
N ASN A 213 -1.73 9.32 -18.77
CA ASN A 213 -0.94 9.94 -19.83
C ASN A 213 -1.68 9.94 -21.18
N ARG A 214 -2.41 8.87 -21.49
CA ARG A 214 -3.29 8.81 -22.66
C ARG A 214 -4.36 9.90 -22.62
N ARG A 215 -5.08 10.02 -21.50
CA ARG A 215 -6.13 11.04 -21.34
C ARG A 215 -5.60 12.46 -21.51
N MET A 216 -4.43 12.77 -20.96
CA MET A 216 -3.80 14.08 -21.11
C MET A 216 -3.47 14.39 -22.59
N ARG A 217 -2.98 13.42 -23.36
CA ARG A 217 -2.68 13.60 -24.79
C ARG A 217 -3.94 13.88 -25.62
N TYR A 218 -5.05 13.22 -25.33
CA TYR A 218 -6.32 13.46 -26.03
C TYR A 218 -6.95 14.83 -25.66
N SER A 219 -6.76 15.33 -24.44
CA SER A 219 -7.27 16.64 -24.03
C SER A 219 -6.45 17.81 -24.57
N SER A 220 -5.17 17.62 -24.89
CA SER A 220 -4.31 18.64 -25.48
C SER A 220 -4.30 18.66 -27.01
N GLY A 221 -4.86 17.66 -27.68
CA GLY A 221 -4.94 17.56 -29.14
C GLY A 221 -6.22 18.10 -29.77
N GLY A 222 -7.19 18.59 -29.00
CA GLY A 222 -8.51 19.04 -29.47
C GLY A 222 -8.64 20.55 -29.77
N GLY A 223 -7.55 21.28 -29.91
CA GLY A 223 -7.56 22.73 -30.13
C GLY A 223 -6.83 23.14 -31.41
N GLY A 224 -7.34 22.76 -32.58
CA GLY A 224 -6.70 23.17 -33.82
C GLY A 224 -7.38 22.65 -35.08
N SER A 225 -8.54 23.24 -35.44
CA SER A 225 -8.97 23.42 -36.84
C SER A 225 -10.34 24.09 -36.85
N GLY A 226 -10.39 25.30 -37.37
CA GLY A 226 -11.60 26.07 -37.58
C GLY A 226 -11.27 27.52 -37.87
N GLY A 227 -10.68 27.77 -39.01
CA GLY A 227 -10.50 29.09 -39.56
C GLY A 227 -10.35 28.96 -41.05
N ASP A 228 -11.44 29.13 -41.77
CA ASP A 228 -11.57 29.75 -43.08
C ASP A 228 -12.97 30.32 -43.20
#